data_814a0d08597a36d7129c7219ef2782be
#
_entry.id   814a0d08597a36d7129c7219ef2782be
#
_cell.length_a   1.000
_cell.length_b   1.000
_cell.length_c   1.000
_cell.angle_alpha   90.00
_cell.angle_beta   90.00
_cell.angle_gamma   90.00
#
_symmetry.space_group_name_H-M   'P 1'
#
loop_
_entity.id
_entity.type
_entity.pdbx_description
1 polymer ?
#
loop_
_entity_poly.entity_id
_entity_poly.type
_entity_poly.pdbx_seq_one_letter_code
_entity_poly.pdbx_strand_id
1 'polypeptide(L)'
;MSDKYVYLDTSAFAKLVMTEPESAALIRFLRRRPLQVAATLLRTEVLRAAMRVSQSHLGLARRQLASIAFIDLAGPLLDHAGTLSPPEVRSLDAIHVAAALALGDDLGEFVTYDVRLADAARQWGLTVISPS
;
A
#
# COMPACT_ATOMS: atom_id res chain seq x y z
N MET A 1 18.59 -9.70 -1.28
CA MET A 1 17.72 -8.72 -0.61
C MET A 1 17.54 -7.52 -1.52
N SER A 2 16.32 -7.02 -1.65
CA SER A 2 16.05 -5.88 -2.53
C SER A 2 16.46 -4.56 -1.86
N ASP A 3 17.01 -3.64 -2.65
CA ASP A 3 17.31 -2.26 -2.23
C ASP A 3 16.26 -1.26 -2.71
N LYS A 4 15.16 -1.75 -3.28
CA LYS A 4 14.03 -0.92 -3.72
C LYS A 4 12.86 -1.03 -2.74
N TYR A 5 11.99 -0.03 -2.78
CA TYR A 5 10.81 -0.01 -1.94
C TYR A 5 9.72 -0.92 -2.46
N VAL A 6 9.07 -1.62 -1.54
CA VAL A 6 7.77 -2.27 -1.77
C VAL A 6 6.70 -1.31 -1.33
N TYR A 7 5.80 -0.93 -2.24
CA TYR A 7 4.64 -0.13 -1.92
C TYR A 7 3.50 -1.02 -1.46
N LEU A 8 2.93 -0.72 -0.31
CA LEU A 8 1.80 -1.46 0.26
C LEU A 8 0.56 -0.56 0.27
N ASP A 9 -0.52 -1.01 -0.36
CA ASP A 9 -1.81 -0.35 -0.21
C ASP A 9 -2.49 -0.82 1.08
N THR A 10 -3.66 -0.27 1.37
CA THR A 10 -4.40 -0.61 2.59
C THR A 10 -4.82 -2.08 2.62
N SER A 11 -5.22 -2.65 1.47
CA SER A 11 -5.63 -4.06 1.40
C SER A 11 -4.49 -5.01 1.76
N ALA A 12 -3.27 -4.68 1.33
CA ALA A 12 -2.09 -5.47 1.65
C ALA A 12 -1.70 -5.31 3.13
N PHE A 13 -1.60 -4.07 3.60
CA PHE A 13 -1.18 -3.81 4.98
C PHE A 13 -2.15 -4.42 6.00
N ALA A 14 -3.45 -4.39 5.70
CA ALA A 14 -4.47 -4.98 6.58
C ALA A 14 -4.20 -6.46 6.87
N LYS A 15 -3.61 -7.19 5.93
CA LYS A 15 -3.26 -8.60 6.12
C LYS A 15 -2.10 -8.83 7.09
N LEU A 16 -1.38 -7.79 7.46
CA LEU A 16 -0.35 -7.83 8.49
C LEU A 16 -0.94 -7.56 9.89
N VAL A 17 -2.17 -7.09 9.95
CA VAL A 17 -2.88 -6.76 11.19
C VAL A 17 -3.97 -7.80 11.47
N MET A 18 -4.76 -8.16 10.46
CA MET A 18 -5.78 -9.20 10.53
C MET A 18 -5.28 -10.45 9.81
N THR A 19 -5.38 -11.61 10.47
CA THR A 19 -4.96 -12.87 9.84
C THR A 19 -6.00 -13.32 8.82
N GLU A 20 -5.56 -13.39 7.57
CA GLU A 20 -6.36 -13.81 6.42
C GLU A 20 -5.60 -14.90 5.65
N PRO A 21 -6.24 -15.59 4.69
CA PRO A 21 -5.57 -16.70 3.98
C PRO A 21 -4.22 -16.34 3.35
N GLU A 22 -4.06 -15.11 2.84
CA GLU A 22 -2.84 -14.67 2.15
C GLU A 22 -1.79 -14.09 3.09
N SER A 23 -2.10 -13.89 4.39
CA SER A 23 -1.20 -13.23 5.33
C SER A 23 0.17 -13.90 5.42
N ALA A 24 0.20 -15.25 5.51
CA ALA A 24 1.45 -15.98 5.59
C ALA A 24 2.32 -15.79 4.34
N ALA A 25 1.71 -15.83 3.16
CA ALA A 25 2.43 -15.62 1.90
C ALA A 25 2.99 -14.20 1.81
N LEU A 26 2.21 -13.20 2.23
CA LEU A 26 2.65 -11.81 2.25
C LEU A 26 3.84 -11.63 3.19
N ILE A 27 3.78 -12.19 4.40
CA ILE A 27 4.87 -12.12 5.37
C ILE A 27 6.15 -12.73 4.80
N ARG A 28 6.04 -13.91 4.15
CA ARG A 28 7.21 -14.54 3.51
C ARG A 28 7.80 -13.65 2.42
N PHE A 29 6.95 -13.03 1.61
CA PHE A 29 7.37 -12.11 0.55
C PHE A 29 8.14 -10.91 1.14
N LEU A 30 7.64 -10.33 2.23
CA LEU A 30 8.22 -9.13 2.84
C LEU A 30 9.50 -9.40 3.63
N ARG A 31 9.76 -10.64 4.06
CA ARG A 31 10.96 -10.98 4.85
C ARG A 31 12.26 -10.58 4.17
N ARG A 32 12.31 -10.62 2.85
CA ARG A 32 13.51 -10.25 2.07
C ARG A 32 13.44 -8.86 1.47
N ARG A 33 12.43 -8.08 1.90
CA ARG A 33 12.19 -6.74 1.38
C ARG A 33 11.96 -5.78 2.53
N PRO A 34 13.07 -5.32 3.17
CA PRO A 34 12.96 -4.50 4.37
C PRO A 34 12.46 -3.08 4.09
N LEU A 35 12.61 -2.59 2.85
CA LEU A 35 12.18 -1.24 2.50
C LEU A 35 10.72 -1.27 2.10
N GLN A 36 9.84 -0.94 3.04
CA GLN A 36 8.39 -0.95 2.86
C GLN A 36 7.86 0.46 3.04
N VAL A 37 6.94 0.86 2.18
CA VAL A 37 6.40 2.22 2.16
C VAL A 37 4.92 2.20 1.80
N ALA A 38 4.18 3.17 2.32
CA ALA A 38 2.77 3.38 2.00
C ALA A 38 2.46 4.88 1.97
N ALA A 39 1.32 5.25 1.42
CA ALA A 39 0.82 6.62 1.52
C ALA A 39 0.30 6.89 2.94
N THR A 40 0.43 8.12 3.42
CA THR A 40 -0.02 8.51 4.77
C THR A 40 -1.50 8.24 5.01
N LEU A 41 -2.32 8.26 3.98
CA LEU A 41 -3.74 7.86 4.00
C LEU A 41 -3.95 6.49 4.68
N LEU A 42 -3.06 5.53 4.44
CA LEU A 42 -3.13 4.19 4.99
C LEU A 42 -3.22 4.19 6.52
N ARG A 43 -2.55 5.14 7.19
CA ARG A 43 -2.56 5.23 8.65
C ARG A 43 -3.99 5.26 9.20
N THR A 44 -4.82 6.14 8.64
CA THR A 44 -6.22 6.28 9.08
C THR A 44 -7.04 5.04 8.72
N GLU A 45 -6.88 4.55 7.52
CA GLU A 45 -7.67 3.40 7.05
C GLU A 45 -7.41 2.14 7.87
N VAL A 46 -6.14 1.85 8.16
CA VAL A 46 -5.75 0.66 8.93
C VAL A 46 -6.19 0.77 10.39
N LEU A 47 -6.02 1.94 11.01
CA LEU A 47 -6.46 2.14 12.39
C LEU A 47 -7.98 2.01 12.51
N ARG A 48 -8.73 2.55 11.54
CA ARG A 48 -10.19 2.42 11.53
C ARG A 48 -10.63 0.96 11.38
N ALA A 49 -9.95 0.22 10.51
CA ALA A 49 -10.24 -1.21 10.34
C ALA A 49 -9.94 -2.00 11.62
N ALA A 50 -8.81 -1.75 12.25
CA ALA A 50 -8.41 -2.42 13.49
C ALA A 50 -9.36 -2.09 14.64
N MET A 51 -9.83 -0.85 14.75
CA MET A 51 -10.79 -0.40 15.75
C MET A 51 -12.07 -1.23 15.72
N ARG A 52 -12.52 -1.65 14.55
CA ARG A 52 -13.74 -2.45 14.40
C ARG A 52 -13.58 -3.89 14.84
N VAL A 53 -12.32 -4.35 15.03
CA VAL A 53 -12.06 -5.74 15.42
C VAL A 53 -11.81 -5.85 16.92
N SER A 54 -10.75 -5.25 17.45
CA SER A 54 -10.43 -5.33 18.89
C SER A 54 -9.31 -4.36 19.26
N GLN A 55 -9.12 -4.14 20.58
CA GLN A 55 -8.00 -3.36 21.09
C GLN A 55 -6.65 -4.02 20.79
N SER A 56 -6.60 -5.34 20.80
CA SER A 56 -5.38 -6.08 20.43
C SER A 56 -4.97 -5.81 18.99
N HIS A 57 -5.94 -5.80 18.08
CA HIS A 57 -5.68 -5.47 16.67
C HIS A 57 -5.23 -4.02 16.51
N LEU A 58 -5.83 -3.10 17.26
CA LEU A 58 -5.41 -1.69 17.23
C LEU A 58 -3.95 -1.53 17.68
N GLY A 59 -3.56 -2.22 18.77
CA GLY A 59 -2.18 -2.22 19.24
C GLY A 59 -1.21 -2.77 18.21
N LEU A 60 -1.57 -3.88 17.55
CA LEU A 60 -0.77 -4.47 16.49
C LEU A 60 -0.65 -3.52 15.29
N ALA A 61 -1.75 -2.89 14.89
CA ALA A 61 -1.74 -1.92 13.79
C ALA A 61 -0.76 -0.78 14.07
N ARG A 62 -0.76 -0.23 15.28
CA ARG A 62 0.17 0.83 15.68
C ARG A 62 1.63 0.38 15.58
N ARG A 63 1.94 -0.84 16.02
CA ARG A 63 3.30 -1.39 15.93
C ARG A 63 3.72 -1.58 14.47
N GLN A 64 2.84 -2.12 13.64
CA GLN A 64 3.14 -2.32 12.22
C GLN A 64 3.34 -0.99 11.50
N LEU A 65 2.50 0.01 11.79
CA LEU A 65 2.65 1.35 11.20
C LEU A 65 3.98 2.01 11.57
N ALA A 66 4.52 1.71 12.75
CA ALA A 66 5.81 2.26 13.19
C ALA A 66 7.00 1.64 12.46
N SER A 67 6.81 0.53 11.73
CA SER A 67 7.89 -0.22 11.10
C SER A 67 8.07 0.07 9.61
N ILE A 68 7.24 0.93 9.01
CA ILE A 68 7.32 1.24 7.58
C ILE A 68 7.55 2.74 7.36
N ALA A 69 7.99 3.08 6.15
CA ALA A 69 8.11 4.46 5.70
C ALA A 69 6.78 4.96 5.10
N PHE A 70 6.62 6.27 5.01
CA PHE A 70 5.41 6.88 4.45
C PHE A 70 5.74 7.93 3.40
N ILE A 71 4.87 8.02 2.40
CA ILE A 71 4.87 9.08 1.41
C ILE A 71 3.78 10.07 1.81
N ASP A 72 4.19 11.32 2.07
CA ASP A 72 3.26 12.38 2.41
C ASP A 72 2.41 12.78 1.20
N LEU A 73 1.12 12.95 1.43
CA LEU A 73 0.16 13.36 0.40
C LEU A 73 0.17 14.88 0.28
N ALA A 74 1.23 15.43 -0.30
CA ALA A 74 1.38 16.86 -0.55
C ALA A 74 0.55 17.28 -1.77
N GLY A 75 0.35 18.63 -1.91
CA GLY A 75 -0.45 19.19 -2.99
C GLY A 75 -0.08 18.70 -4.38
N PRO A 76 1.19 18.78 -4.78
CA PRO A 76 1.59 18.32 -6.14
C PRO A 76 1.27 16.84 -6.41
N LEU A 77 1.42 15.96 -5.41
CA LEU A 77 1.08 14.55 -5.56
C LEU A 77 -0.43 14.37 -5.71
N LEU A 78 -1.22 15.07 -4.90
CA LEU A 78 -2.68 15.00 -4.97
C LEU A 78 -3.20 15.55 -6.30
N ASP A 79 -2.58 16.61 -6.82
CA ASP A 79 -2.92 17.16 -8.14
C ASP A 79 -2.60 16.15 -9.25
N HIS A 80 -1.46 15.48 -9.16
CA HIS A 80 -1.11 14.42 -10.10
C HIS A 80 -2.16 13.30 -10.05
N ALA A 81 -2.54 12.86 -8.84
CA ALA A 81 -3.59 11.85 -8.69
C ALA A 81 -4.90 12.32 -9.31
N GLY A 82 -5.25 13.61 -9.12
CA GLY A 82 -6.48 14.19 -9.65
C GLY A 82 -6.56 14.23 -11.16
N THR A 83 -5.42 14.19 -11.84
CA THR A 83 -5.34 14.24 -13.32
C THR A 83 -4.84 12.92 -13.93
N LEU A 84 -4.77 11.87 -13.12
CA LEU A 84 -4.31 10.55 -13.58
C LEU A 84 -5.32 9.92 -14.54
N SER A 85 -4.85 9.47 -15.70
CA SER A 85 -5.71 8.80 -16.67
C SER A 85 -5.79 7.28 -16.41
N PRO A 86 -6.87 6.60 -16.79
CA PRO A 86 -8.10 7.17 -17.33
C PRO A 86 -8.95 7.81 -16.23
N PRO A 87 -9.88 8.73 -16.61
CA PRO A 87 -10.67 9.47 -15.61
C PRO A 87 -11.63 8.60 -14.79
N GLU A 88 -11.86 7.37 -15.21
CA GLU A 88 -12.69 6.41 -14.47
C GLU A 88 -12.00 5.82 -13.24
N VAL A 89 -10.68 5.96 -13.12
CA VAL A 89 -9.96 5.49 -11.93
C VAL A 89 -10.45 6.26 -10.71
N ARG A 90 -10.83 5.53 -9.66
CA ARG A 90 -11.37 6.14 -8.44
C ARG A 90 -10.30 6.95 -7.72
N SER A 91 -10.74 7.98 -6.99
CA SER A 91 -9.84 8.92 -6.32
C SER A 91 -8.81 8.25 -5.41
N LEU A 92 -9.24 7.30 -4.58
CA LEU A 92 -8.31 6.60 -3.68
C LEU A 92 -7.31 5.75 -4.44
N ASP A 93 -7.74 5.07 -5.50
CA ASP A 93 -6.86 4.27 -6.36
C ASP A 93 -5.85 5.19 -7.07
N ALA A 94 -6.29 6.33 -7.57
CA ALA A 94 -5.42 7.31 -8.20
C ALA A 94 -4.35 7.83 -7.21
N ILE A 95 -4.72 8.05 -5.96
CA ILE A 95 -3.79 8.48 -4.91
C ILE A 95 -2.72 7.41 -4.67
N HIS A 96 -3.11 6.13 -4.55
CA HIS A 96 -2.14 5.05 -4.37
C HIS A 96 -1.19 4.93 -5.56
N VAL A 97 -1.70 5.01 -6.77
CA VAL A 97 -0.85 4.94 -7.98
C VAL A 97 0.10 6.15 -8.03
N ALA A 98 -0.41 7.35 -7.81
CA ALA A 98 0.43 8.56 -7.82
C ALA A 98 1.51 8.52 -6.74
N ALA A 99 1.19 8.03 -5.55
CA ALA A 99 2.14 7.90 -4.45
C ALA A 99 3.27 6.92 -4.82
N ALA A 100 2.90 5.77 -5.40
CA ALA A 100 3.90 4.79 -5.85
C ALA A 100 4.78 5.37 -6.98
N LEU A 101 4.18 6.05 -7.94
CA LEU A 101 4.91 6.67 -9.04
C LEU A 101 5.91 7.73 -8.56
N ALA A 102 5.62 8.38 -7.44
CA ALA A 102 6.52 9.39 -6.86
C ALA A 102 7.86 8.81 -6.41
N LEU A 103 7.95 7.50 -6.20
CA LEU A 103 9.20 6.82 -5.86
C LEU A 103 10.14 6.67 -7.07
N GLY A 104 9.61 6.79 -8.29
CA GLY A 104 10.42 6.65 -9.50
C GLY A 104 11.19 5.34 -9.54
N ASP A 105 12.50 5.43 -9.79
CA ASP A 105 13.36 4.25 -9.89
C ASP A 105 13.57 3.53 -8.54
N ASP A 106 13.20 4.14 -7.43
CA ASP A 106 13.29 3.51 -6.10
C ASP A 106 12.14 2.55 -5.84
N LEU A 107 11.11 2.53 -6.71
CA LEU A 107 9.99 1.60 -6.58
C LEU A 107 10.35 0.23 -7.15
N GLY A 108 10.17 -0.79 -6.34
CA GLY A 108 10.19 -2.19 -6.77
C GLY A 108 8.78 -2.68 -7.07
N GLU A 109 8.20 -3.44 -6.13
CA GLU A 109 6.87 -4.00 -6.32
C GLU A 109 5.77 -3.11 -5.71
N PHE A 110 4.59 -3.18 -6.31
CA PHE A 110 3.36 -2.59 -5.81
C PHE A 110 2.47 -3.72 -5.33
N VAL A 111 2.24 -3.83 -4.03
CA VAL A 111 1.50 -4.95 -3.43
C VAL A 111 0.08 -4.51 -3.12
N THR A 112 -0.89 -5.17 -3.71
CA THR A 112 -2.31 -4.95 -3.48
C THR A 112 -3.09 -6.25 -3.67
N TYR A 113 -4.22 -6.35 -2.97
CA TYR A 113 -5.20 -7.44 -3.15
C TYR A 113 -6.51 -6.89 -3.71
N ASP A 114 -6.55 -5.60 -4.02
CA ASP A 114 -7.70 -4.94 -4.65
C ASP A 114 -7.57 -5.04 -6.17
N VAL A 115 -8.49 -5.74 -6.81
CA VAL A 115 -8.44 -6.01 -8.26
C VAL A 115 -8.47 -4.72 -9.08
N ARG A 116 -9.30 -3.75 -8.69
CA ARG A 116 -9.39 -2.47 -9.41
C ARG A 116 -8.11 -1.68 -9.33
N LEU A 117 -7.53 -1.60 -8.13
CA LEU A 117 -6.27 -0.90 -7.94
C LEU A 117 -5.14 -1.60 -8.68
N ALA A 118 -5.12 -2.94 -8.66
CA ALA A 118 -4.14 -3.72 -9.43
C ALA A 118 -4.20 -3.37 -10.92
N ASP A 119 -5.40 -3.31 -11.48
CA ASP A 119 -5.59 -2.96 -12.90
C ASP A 119 -5.09 -1.56 -13.20
N ALA A 120 -5.45 -0.58 -12.37
CA ALA A 120 -5.00 0.80 -12.53
C ALA A 120 -3.48 0.91 -12.45
N ALA A 121 -2.86 0.24 -11.49
CA ALA A 121 -1.42 0.23 -11.30
C ALA A 121 -0.71 -0.39 -12.52
N ARG A 122 -1.22 -1.51 -13.05
CA ARG A 122 -0.64 -2.14 -14.23
C ARG A 122 -0.71 -1.25 -15.46
N GLN A 123 -1.79 -0.48 -15.62
CA GLN A 123 -1.92 0.45 -16.74
C GLN A 123 -0.83 1.53 -16.71
N TRP A 124 -0.31 1.84 -15.53
CA TRP A 124 0.79 2.78 -15.35
C TRP A 124 2.17 2.11 -15.32
N GLY A 125 2.24 0.84 -15.69
CA GLY A 125 3.50 0.11 -15.83
C GLY A 125 4.10 -0.36 -14.51
N LEU A 126 3.33 -0.34 -13.42
CA LEU A 126 3.83 -0.79 -12.13
C LEU A 126 3.86 -2.33 -12.06
N THR A 127 4.86 -2.86 -11.36
CA THR A 127 4.98 -4.30 -11.11
C THR A 127 4.09 -4.68 -9.94
N VAL A 128 2.90 -5.22 -10.25
CA VAL A 128 1.89 -5.55 -9.25
C VAL A 128 2.08 -6.98 -8.76
N ILE A 129 2.10 -7.16 -7.45
CA ILE A 129 2.23 -8.45 -6.79
C ILE A 129 1.09 -8.60 -5.79
N SER A 130 0.53 -9.80 -5.72
CA SER A 130 -0.50 -10.18 -4.73
C SER A 130 -0.12 -11.55 -4.16
N PRO A 131 0.85 -11.61 -3.23
CA PRO A 131 1.34 -12.90 -2.70
C PRO A 131 0.21 -13.75 -2.10
N SER A 132 0.19 -15.03 -2.49
CA SER A 132 -0.87 -15.94 -2.05
C SER A 132 -0.35 -17.36 -1.83
#